data_12225d583b53ddc67bf21232c59df17c
#
_entry.id   12225d583b53ddc67bf21232c59df17c
#
_cell.length_a   1.000
_cell.length_b   1.000
_cell.length_c   1.000
_cell.angle_alpha   90.00
_cell.angle_beta   90.00
_cell.angle_gamma   90.00
#
_symmetry.space_group_name_H-M   'P 1'
#
loop_
_entity.id
_entity.type
_entity.pdbx_description
1 polymer ?
#
loop_
_entity_poly.entity_id
_entity_poly.type
_entity_poly.pdbx_seq_one_letter_code
_entity_poly.pdbx_strand_id
1 'polypeptide(L)'
;VCRAWAVVRRDGAVFGFTDHDRDLEFEGIVFRAGTGLSASALSQTTGLSVDNAEAVGVLSDDAVTEADLDAGRFDGAEVRAWLVNWADPAQRALEFRGTIGEVVRSGPAFRAELRGLAEALGVPRGRVFQRPCSAVLGDAACGVDLSAPGYRAERAVEAVEGGRVFRWASFTGFDDRWFEAGRFTVLTGAAAGLVAVVKGDRLSAAGRTVELWEALRAPVVPGDVVRLEAGCDKRPETCRLKFLNFVNFRGFPHVPGEDWLTAYPVSDGRNDGGSLSG
;
A
#
# COMPACT_ATOMS: atom_id res chain seq x y z
N VAL A 1 1.03 -17.34 -33.62
CA VAL A 1 0.75 -16.97 -32.23
C VAL A 1 1.71 -15.88 -31.80
N CYS A 2 1.27 -15.03 -30.91
CA CYS A 2 2.03 -13.94 -30.31
C CYS A 2 1.74 -13.90 -28.82
N ARG A 3 2.47 -13.08 -28.08
CA ARG A 3 2.22 -12.83 -26.67
C ARG A 3 1.57 -11.47 -26.47
N ALA A 4 0.72 -11.38 -25.47
CA ALA A 4 0.10 -10.13 -25.03
C ALA A 4 0.18 -10.04 -23.50
N TRP A 5 0.47 -8.83 -22.99
CA TRP A 5 0.58 -8.56 -21.54
C TRP A 5 -0.30 -7.40 -21.16
N ALA A 6 -1.05 -7.55 -20.09
CA ALA A 6 -1.74 -6.43 -19.44
C ALA A 6 -1.10 -6.15 -18.10
N VAL A 7 -0.88 -4.87 -17.82
CA VAL A 7 -0.49 -4.37 -16.52
C VAL A 7 -1.63 -3.51 -15.97
N VAL A 8 -2.16 -3.89 -14.82
CA VAL A 8 -3.25 -3.18 -14.16
C VAL A 8 -2.71 -2.56 -12.87
N ARG A 9 -2.58 -1.25 -12.85
CA ARG A 9 -2.12 -0.51 -11.68
C ARG A 9 -3.20 -0.44 -10.61
N ARG A 10 -2.78 -0.19 -9.36
CA ARG A 10 -3.71 -0.06 -8.21
C ARG A 10 -4.66 1.12 -8.32
N ASP A 11 -4.32 2.16 -9.09
CA ASP A 11 -5.18 3.30 -9.38
C ASP A 11 -6.21 3.05 -10.49
N GLY A 12 -6.21 1.82 -11.06
CA GLY A 12 -7.12 1.39 -12.11
C GLY A 12 -6.63 1.67 -13.52
N ALA A 13 -5.46 2.27 -13.71
CA ALA A 13 -4.87 2.44 -15.04
C ALA A 13 -4.48 1.07 -15.62
N VAL A 14 -4.84 0.82 -16.88
CA VAL A 14 -4.60 -0.43 -17.60
C VAL A 14 -3.72 -0.17 -18.81
N PHE A 15 -2.67 -0.95 -18.93
CA PHE A 15 -1.72 -0.91 -20.05
C PHE A 15 -1.67 -2.26 -20.73
N GLY A 16 -1.85 -2.30 -22.04
CA GLY A 16 -1.76 -3.50 -22.86
C GLY A 16 -0.56 -3.43 -23.80
N PHE A 17 0.22 -4.51 -23.89
CA PHE A 17 1.40 -4.63 -24.74
C PHE A 17 1.38 -5.95 -25.49
N THR A 18 1.92 -5.98 -26.73
CA THR A 18 2.07 -7.22 -27.51
C THR A 18 3.40 -7.23 -28.26
N ASP A 19 3.94 -8.42 -28.47
CA ASP A 19 5.09 -8.66 -29.35
C ASP A 19 4.70 -8.83 -30.83
N HIS A 20 3.41 -8.69 -31.14
CA HIS A 20 2.92 -8.68 -32.53
C HIS A 20 3.22 -7.34 -33.20
N ASP A 21 3.24 -7.33 -34.54
CA ASP A 21 3.46 -6.12 -35.35
C ASP A 21 2.21 -5.23 -35.48
N ARG A 22 1.06 -5.67 -34.98
CA ARG A 22 -0.22 -4.96 -34.97
C ARG A 22 -0.85 -4.99 -33.60
N ASP A 23 -1.61 -3.94 -33.30
CA ASP A 23 -2.42 -3.89 -32.08
C ASP A 23 -3.46 -5.01 -32.07
N LEU A 24 -3.68 -5.56 -30.87
CA LEU A 24 -4.71 -6.56 -30.61
C LEU A 24 -5.70 -6.00 -29.62
N GLU A 25 -6.95 -6.47 -29.69
CA GLU A 25 -7.99 -6.07 -28.74
C GLU A 25 -8.75 -7.29 -28.25
N PHE A 26 -8.79 -7.47 -26.92
CA PHE A 26 -9.63 -8.45 -26.24
C PHE A 26 -9.78 -8.10 -24.76
N GLU A 27 -10.80 -8.64 -24.09
CA GLU A 27 -11.14 -8.32 -22.69
C GLU A 27 -11.30 -6.83 -22.39
N GLY A 28 -11.65 -6.01 -23.39
CA GLY A 28 -11.76 -4.55 -23.26
C GLY A 28 -10.41 -3.83 -23.11
N ILE A 29 -9.30 -4.51 -23.44
CA ILE A 29 -7.95 -3.97 -23.39
C ILE A 29 -7.39 -3.91 -24.81
N VAL A 30 -6.82 -2.76 -25.17
CA VAL A 30 -6.03 -2.60 -26.38
C VAL A 30 -4.58 -2.92 -26.08
N PHE A 31 -4.04 -3.94 -26.72
CA PHE A 31 -2.64 -4.35 -26.62
C PHE A 31 -1.85 -3.73 -27.76
N ARG A 32 -1.01 -2.77 -27.42
CA ARG A 32 -0.26 -1.97 -28.38
C ARG A 32 0.99 -2.70 -28.87
N ALA A 33 1.21 -2.63 -30.18
CA ALA A 33 2.40 -3.15 -30.85
C ALA A 33 3.58 -2.18 -30.71
N GLY A 34 4.81 -2.70 -30.77
CA GLY A 34 6.02 -1.88 -30.90
C GLY A 34 6.44 -1.13 -29.63
N THR A 35 5.88 -1.45 -28.49
CA THR A 35 6.10 -0.72 -27.22
C THR A 35 7.39 -1.07 -26.47
N GLY A 36 8.29 -1.86 -27.08
CA GLY A 36 9.60 -2.18 -26.50
C GLY A 36 9.58 -3.05 -25.24
N LEU A 37 8.40 -3.51 -24.79
CA LEU A 37 8.29 -4.49 -23.72
C LEU A 37 8.52 -5.89 -24.28
N SER A 38 9.61 -6.53 -23.88
CA SER A 38 9.85 -7.94 -24.15
C SER A 38 9.87 -8.70 -22.82
N ALA A 39 9.02 -9.70 -22.66
CA ALA A 39 9.20 -10.65 -21.58
C ALA A 39 10.30 -11.62 -21.98
N SER A 40 11.46 -11.55 -21.34
CA SER A 40 12.42 -12.63 -21.41
C SER A 40 11.79 -13.83 -20.71
N ALA A 41 11.80 -14.97 -21.40
CA ALA A 41 11.20 -16.25 -21.09
C ALA A 41 10.57 -16.38 -19.69
N LEU A 42 9.23 -16.33 -19.62
CA LEU A 42 8.47 -16.83 -18.48
C LEU A 42 8.84 -18.31 -18.24
N SER A 43 9.78 -18.57 -17.36
CA SER A 43 10.09 -19.93 -16.94
C SER A 43 9.21 -20.29 -15.75
N GLN A 44 8.13 -21.01 -15.99
CA GLN A 44 7.36 -21.67 -14.94
C GLN A 44 8.12 -22.97 -14.56
N THR A 45 8.59 -23.03 -13.32
CA THR A 45 9.06 -24.29 -12.74
C THR A 45 7.90 -25.01 -12.08
N THR A 46 7.66 -26.25 -12.45
CA THR A 46 6.69 -27.13 -11.78
C THR A 46 7.23 -27.51 -10.40
N GLY A 47 6.65 -26.95 -9.32
CA GLY A 47 7.03 -27.24 -7.94
C GLY A 47 6.60 -26.14 -6.98
N LEU A 48 6.91 -26.29 -5.68
CA LEU A 48 6.72 -25.27 -4.63
C LEU A 48 7.78 -24.15 -4.67
N SER A 49 8.60 -24.08 -5.69
CA SER A 49 9.51 -22.97 -5.92
C SER A 49 8.74 -21.76 -6.37
N VAL A 50 9.08 -20.60 -5.82
CA VAL A 50 8.48 -19.32 -6.21
C VAL A 50 8.70 -19.10 -7.71
N ASP A 51 7.63 -19.04 -8.48
CA ASP A 51 7.69 -18.73 -9.91
C ASP A 51 8.05 -17.24 -10.06
N ASN A 52 9.35 -16.97 -10.13
CA ASN A 52 9.86 -15.63 -10.43
C ASN A 52 10.13 -15.57 -11.94
N ALA A 53 9.42 -14.69 -12.61
CA ALA A 53 9.71 -14.31 -13.98
C ALA A 53 10.26 -12.89 -14.01
N GLU A 54 11.05 -12.58 -15.01
CA GLU A 54 11.60 -11.26 -15.19
C GLU A 54 11.04 -10.64 -16.48
N ALA A 55 10.48 -9.43 -16.38
CA ALA A 55 10.10 -8.62 -17.51
C ALA A 55 11.13 -7.51 -17.71
N VAL A 56 11.68 -7.40 -18.90
CA VAL A 56 12.57 -6.30 -19.27
C VAL A 56 11.84 -5.40 -20.25
N GLY A 57 11.75 -4.11 -19.93
CA GLY A 57 11.15 -3.10 -20.78
C GLY A 57 12.12 -1.96 -21.06
N VAL A 58 11.91 -1.28 -22.17
CA VAL A 58 12.60 -0.02 -22.51
C VAL A 58 11.60 1.12 -22.28
N LEU A 59 12.05 2.18 -21.61
CA LEU A 59 11.28 3.42 -21.36
C LEU A 59 11.10 4.21 -22.69
N SER A 60 10.64 3.58 -23.72
CA SER A 60 10.44 4.22 -25.05
C SER A 60 8.98 4.50 -25.34
N ASP A 61 8.07 4.14 -24.44
CA ASP A 61 6.64 4.31 -24.63
C ASP A 61 6.10 5.43 -23.73
N ASP A 62 5.28 6.31 -24.31
CA ASP A 62 4.52 7.34 -23.58
C ASP A 62 3.62 6.75 -22.48
N ALA A 63 3.38 5.43 -22.51
CA ALA A 63 2.53 4.72 -21.54
C ALA A 63 3.22 4.47 -20.18
N VAL A 64 4.55 4.30 -20.15
CA VAL A 64 5.33 4.03 -18.92
C VAL A 64 6.33 5.15 -18.73
N THR A 65 5.95 6.16 -17.96
CA THR A 65 6.82 7.31 -17.72
C THR A 65 7.82 7.05 -16.60
N GLU A 66 8.99 7.66 -16.69
CA GLU A 66 10.00 7.65 -15.63
C GLU A 66 9.41 8.15 -14.30
N ALA A 67 8.62 9.22 -14.34
CA ALA A 67 7.97 9.78 -13.16
C ALA A 67 7.02 8.79 -12.48
N ASP A 68 6.32 7.95 -13.24
CA ASP A 68 5.42 6.93 -12.67
C ASP A 68 6.19 5.77 -12.04
N LEU A 69 7.34 5.39 -12.60
CA LEU A 69 8.21 4.37 -12.03
C LEU A 69 8.86 4.87 -10.73
N ASP A 70 9.41 6.08 -10.74
CA ASP A 70 10.02 6.70 -9.56
C ASP A 70 9.00 6.93 -8.44
N ALA A 71 7.76 7.28 -8.80
CA ALA A 71 6.65 7.39 -7.87
C ALA A 71 6.18 6.04 -7.31
N GLY A 72 6.68 4.90 -7.82
CA GLY A 72 6.27 3.56 -7.39
C GLY A 72 4.84 3.19 -7.80
N ARG A 73 4.29 3.81 -8.84
CA ARG A 73 2.90 3.57 -9.27
C ARG A 73 2.68 2.16 -9.84
N PHE A 74 3.77 1.50 -10.25
CA PHE A 74 3.75 0.12 -10.73
C PHE A 74 4.01 -0.93 -9.64
N ASP A 75 4.36 -0.49 -8.40
CA ASP A 75 4.63 -1.41 -7.29
C ASP A 75 3.39 -2.23 -6.95
N GLY A 76 3.49 -3.55 -7.10
CA GLY A 76 2.39 -4.49 -6.88
C GLY A 76 1.25 -4.37 -7.89
N ALA A 77 1.47 -3.79 -9.09
CA ALA A 77 0.52 -3.84 -10.18
C ALA A 77 0.28 -5.28 -10.63
N GLU A 78 -0.97 -5.61 -10.97
CA GLU A 78 -1.29 -6.95 -11.49
C GLU A 78 -0.76 -7.09 -12.92
N VAL A 79 -0.16 -8.23 -13.21
CA VAL A 79 0.30 -8.60 -14.56
C VAL A 79 -0.41 -9.85 -15.01
N ARG A 80 -0.93 -9.81 -16.22
CA ARG A 80 -1.48 -10.97 -16.93
C ARG A 80 -0.78 -11.13 -18.26
N ALA A 81 -0.37 -12.34 -18.62
CA ALA A 81 0.24 -12.65 -19.90
C ALA A 81 -0.53 -13.78 -20.58
N TRP A 82 -0.78 -13.60 -21.87
CA TRP A 82 -1.47 -14.57 -22.73
C TRP A 82 -0.62 -14.97 -23.94
N LEU A 83 -0.79 -16.21 -24.34
CA LEU A 83 -0.48 -16.66 -25.69
C LEU A 83 -1.74 -16.49 -26.53
N VAL A 84 -1.62 -15.77 -27.67
CA VAL A 84 -2.78 -15.34 -28.47
C VAL A 84 -2.60 -15.77 -29.92
N ASN A 85 -3.66 -16.29 -30.54
CA ASN A 85 -3.72 -16.38 -31.97
C ASN A 85 -4.04 -14.99 -32.53
N TRP A 86 -3.07 -14.32 -33.13
CA TRP A 86 -3.23 -12.95 -33.63
C TRP A 86 -4.32 -12.82 -34.72
N ALA A 87 -4.60 -13.91 -35.47
CA ALA A 87 -5.65 -13.93 -36.50
C ALA A 87 -7.06 -14.04 -35.93
N ASP A 88 -7.18 -14.60 -34.72
CA ASP A 88 -8.43 -14.71 -33.96
C ASP A 88 -8.13 -14.58 -32.45
N PRO A 89 -8.14 -13.37 -31.87
CA PRO A 89 -7.83 -13.15 -30.45
C PRO A 89 -8.80 -13.81 -29.47
N ALA A 90 -9.92 -14.37 -29.94
CA ALA A 90 -10.79 -15.21 -29.12
C ALA A 90 -10.07 -16.51 -28.71
N GLN A 91 -9.15 -17.00 -29.57
CA GLN A 91 -8.30 -18.17 -29.30
C GLN A 91 -7.03 -17.72 -28.56
N ARG A 92 -7.13 -17.68 -27.25
CA ARG A 92 -6.03 -17.30 -26.37
C ARG A 92 -5.95 -18.19 -25.14
N ALA A 93 -4.77 -18.32 -24.58
CA ALA A 93 -4.52 -19.02 -23.31
C ALA A 93 -3.78 -18.09 -22.35
N LEU A 94 -4.26 -17.99 -21.10
CA LEU A 94 -3.57 -17.27 -20.05
C LEU A 94 -2.37 -18.12 -19.61
N GLU A 95 -1.14 -17.59 -19.79
CA GLU A 95 0.11 -18.27 -19.41
C GLU A 95 0.59 -17.85 -18.02
N PHE A 96 0.38 -16.58 -17.65
CA PHE A 96 0.86 -16.05 -16.38
C PHE A 96 -0.15 -15.07 -15.78
N ARG A 97 -0.27 -15.13 -14.46
CA ARG A 97 -0.92 -14.12 -13.63
C ARG A 97 -0.11 -13.90 -12.36
N GLY A 98 0.18 -12.65 -12.06
CA GLY A 98 0.97 -12.31 -10.89
C GLY A 98 0.98 -10.82 -10.63
N THR A 99 1.99 -10.35 -9.92
CA THR A 99 2.18 -8.93 -9.59
C THR A 99 3.61 -8.49 -9.92
N ILE A 100 3.78 -7.19 -10.17
CA ILE A 100 5.10 -6.57 -10.26
C ILE A 100 5.68 -6.49 -8.85
N GLY A 101 6.87 -7.04 -8.68
CA GLY A 101 7.69 -6.92 -7.48
C GLY A 101 8.61 -5.70 -7.54
N GLU A 102 9.91 -5.94 -7.41
CA GLU A 102 10.90 -4.87 -7.49
C GLU A 102 11.08 -4.40 -8.95
N VAL A 103 11.13 -3.09 -9.13
CA VAL A 103 11.48 -2.47 -10.41
C VAL A 103 12.86 -1.83 -10.30
N VAL A 104 13.82 -2.35 -11.06
CA VAL A 104 15.19 -1.84 -11.12
C VAL A 104 15.39 -1.12 -12.45
N ARG A 105 15.90 0.09 -12.38
CA ARG A 105 16.20 0.92 -13.55
C ARG A 105 17.66 0.78 -13.96
N SER A 106 17.91 0.71 -15.27
CA SER A 106 19.24 0.69 -15.86
C SER A 106 19.25 1.57 -17.12
N GLY A 107 19.55 2.87 -16.94
CA GLY A 107 19.50 3.84 -18.02
C GLY A 107 18.09 4.01 -18.62
N PRO A 108 17.92 3.86 -19.96
CA PRO A 108 16.63 3.95 -20.62
C PRO A 108 15.78 2.67 -20.47
N ALA A 109 16.33 1.60 -19.88
CA ALA A 109 15.64 0.35 -19.66
C ALA A 109 15.24 0.20 -18.20
N PHE A 110 14.16 -0.53 -17.95
CA PHE A 110 13.82 -1.01 -16.62
C PHE A 110 13.66 -2.53 -16.61
N ARG A 111 13.89 -3.12 -15.46
CA ARG A 111 13.72 -4.53 -15.19
C ARG A 111 12.73 -4.68 -14.05
N ALA A 112 11.66 -5.42 -14.26
CA ALA A 112 10.65 -5.68 -13.26
C ALA A 112 10.64 -7.16 -12.90
N GLU A 113 10.76 -7.46 -11.61
CA GLU A 113 10.51 -8.80 -11.09
C GLU A 113 9.01 -9.09 -11.17
N LEU A 114 8.65 -10.24 -11.72
CA LEU A 114 7.27 -10.72 -11.74
C LEU A 114 7.10 -11.82 -10.70
N ARG A 115 6.17 -11.63 -9.78
CA ARG A 115 5.87 -12.53 -8.69
C ARG A 115 4.58 -13.29 -8.99
N GLY A 116 4.68 -14.60 -9.10
CA GLY A 116 3.55 -15.47 -9.36
C GLY A 116 2.61 -15.60 -8.17
N LEU A 117 1.47 -16.27 -8.38
CA LEU A 117 0.47 -16.51 -7.32
C LEU A 117 1.01 -17.39 -6.17
N ALA A 118 2.02 -18.21 -6.42
CA ALA A 118 2.65 -19.08 -5.42
C ALA A 118 3.31 -18.27 -4.28
N GLU A 119 3.82 -17.07 -4.55
CA GLU A 119 4.40 -16.21 -3.50
C GLU A 119 3.39 -15.87 -2.39
N ALA A 120 2.13 -15.63 -2.77
CA ALA A 120 1.06 -15.34 -1.83
C ALA A 120 0.78 -16.52 -0.87
N LEU A 121 1.14 -17.75 -1.24
CA LEU A 121 1.00 -18.95 -0.40
C LEU A 121 2.15 -19.06 0.61
N GLY A 122 3.31 -18.50 0.31
CA GLY A 122 4.49 -18.49 1.20
C GLY A 122 4.38 -17.48 2.36
N VAL A 123 3.39 -16.61 2.36
CA VAL A 123 3.19 -15.62 3.43
C VAL A 123 2.53 -16.29 4.65
N PRO A 124 3.17 -16.26 5.84
CA PRO A 124 2.56 -16.78 7.05
C PRO A 124 1.20 -16.12 7.32
N ARG A 125 0.16 -16.90 7.41
CA ARG A 125 -1.20 -16.45 7.72
C ARG A 125 -1.58 -16.98 9.09
N GLY A 126 -2.15 -16.12 9.91
CA GLY A 126 -2.59 -16.50 11.24
C GLY A 126 -2.84 -15.28 12.12
N ARG A 127 -3.32 -15.54 13.33
CA ARG A 127 -3.56 -14.51 14.32
C ARG A 127 -2.54 -14.66 15.46
N VAL A 128 -1.83 -13.59 15.75
CA VAL A 128 -0.93 -13.53 16.90
C VAL A 128 -1.69 -12.96 18.10
N PHE A 129 -1.58 -13.63 19.25
CA PHE A 129 -2.10 -13.12 20.52
C PHE A 129 -1.12 -12.10 21.09
N GLN A 130 -1.47 -10.82 20.95
CA GLN A 130 -0.63 -9.69 21.38
C GLN A 130 -1.49 -8.61 22.02
N ARG A 131 -0.90 -7.76 22.89
CA ARG A 131 -1.63 -6.68 23.54
C ARG A 131 -2.26 -5.68 22.56
N PRO A 132 -1.53 -5.17 21.53
CA PRO A 132 -2.11 -4.25 20.57
C PRO A 132 -3.13 -4.91 19.66
N CYS A 133 -4.05 -4.10 19.14
CA CYS A 133 -5.02 -4.54 18.15
C CYS A 133 -4.36 -4.98 16.86
N SER A 134 -4.72 -6.15 16.35
CA SER A 134 -4.19 -6.70 15.09
C SER A 134 -4.95 -6.24 13.82
N ALA A 135 -6.15 -5.64 13.98
CA ALA A 135 -6.93 -5.13 12.85
C ALA A 135 -6.29 -3.88 12.23
N VAL A 136 -6.45 -3.68 10.93
CA VAL A 136 -6.14 -2.40 10.28
C VAL A 136 -7.32 -1.46 10.50
N LEU A 137 -7.03 -0.18 10.80
CA LEU A 137 -8.09 0.79 11.03
C LEU A 137 -8.98 0.91 9.76
N GLY A 138 -10.28 0.72 9.94
CA GLY A 138 -11.26 0.78 8.86
C GLY A 138 -11.42 -0.51 8.04
N ASP A 139 -10.67 -1.60 8.35
CA ASP A 139 -10.90 -2.88 7.72
C ASP A 139 -12.18 -3.57 8.23
N ALA A 140 -12.56 -4.69 7.61
CA ALA A 140 -13.75 -5.47 7.99
C ALA A 140 -13.70 -5.99 9.44
N ALA A 141 -12.49 -6.19 10.00
CA ALA A 141 -12.32 -6.63 11.38
C ALA A 141 -12.42 -5.48 12.39
N CYS A 142 -12.02 -4.28 11.99
CA CYS A 142 -12.15 -3.05 12.77
C CYS A 142 -13.56 -2.47 12.68
N GLY A 143 -14.12 -2.35 11.47
CA GLY A 143 -15.47 -1.86 11.22
C GLY A 143 -15.68 -0.34 11.46
N VAL A 144 -14.62 0.45 11.69
CA VAL A 144 -14.74 1.92 11.79
C VAL A 144 -14.93 2.50 10.40
N ASP A 145 -16.00 3.27 10.21
CA ASP A 145 -16.21 4.04 8.99
C ASP A 145 -15.38 5.33 9.01
N LEU A 146 -14.25 5.32 8.31
CA LEU A 146 -13.38 6.50 8.18
C LEU A 146 -13.97 7.58 7.27
N SER A 147 -15.06 7.30 6.56
CA SER A 147 -15.76 8.30 5.77
C SER A 147 -16.66 9.20 6.61
N ALA A 148 -16.99 8.74 7.83
CA ALA A 148 -17.82 9.50 8.75
C ALA A 148 -17.19 10.85 9.15
N PRO A 149 -18.00 11.86 9.43
CA PRO A 149 -17.52 13.16 9.91
C PRO A 149 -16.65 13.02 11.15
N GLY A 150 -15.54 13.78 11.21
CA GLY A 150 -14.62 13.77 12.34
C GLY A 150 -13.45 12.78 12.22
N TYR A 151 -13.46 11.86 11.25
CA TYR A 151 -12.36 10.92 11.05
C TYR A 151 -11.48 11.25 9.84
N ARG A 152 -11.89 12.17 8.98
CA ARG A 152 -11.09 12.60 7.84
C ARG A 152 -11.16 14.11 7.63
N ALA A 153 -10.13 14.66 7.05
CA ALA A 153 -10.08 16.03 6.59
C ALA A 153 -9.43 16.10 5.20
N GLU A 154 -9.99 16.93 4.33
CA GLU A 154 -9.36 17.27 3.06
C GLU A 154 -8.94 18.74 3.12
N ARG A 155 -7.68 19.01 2.76
CA ARG A 155 -7.08 20.34 2.84
C ARG A 155 -6.12 20.57 1.69
N ALA A 156 -6.12 21.79 1.16
CA ALA A 156 -5.06 22.25 0.29
C ALA A 156 -3.77 22.39 1.12
N VAL A 157 -2.65 21.95 0.60
CA VAL A 157 -1.33 22.11 1.21
C VAL A 157 -0.96 23.58 1.20
N GLU A 158 -0.60 24.15 2.35
CA GLU A 158 -0.12 25.53 2.46
C GLU A 158 1.41 25.60 2.34
N ALA A 159 2.11 24.70 3.03
CA ALA A 159 3.55 24.59 2.95
C ALA A 159 4.00 23.14 3.06
N VAL A 160 5.04 22.77 2.32
CA VAL A 160 5.66 21.44 2.34
C VAL A 160 7.19 21.58 2.35
N GLU A 161 7.83 20.72 3.13
CA GLU A 161 9.28 20.66 3.25
C GLU A 161 9.75 19.22 3.01
N GLY A 162 10.63 19.04 2.02
CA GLY A 162 11.24 17.75 1.68
C GLY A 162 10.23 16.64 1.30
N GLY A 163 9.02 17.00 0.84
CA GLY A 163 7.97 16.02 0.52
C GLY A 163 7.47 15.20 1.73
N ARG A 164 7.83 15.61 2.96
CA ARG A 164 7.62 14.85 4.18
C ARG A 164 6.93 15.63 5.28
N VAL A 165 7.19 16.93 5.43
CA VAL A 165 6.61 17.76 6.48
C VAL A 165 5.65 18.77 5.86
N PHE A 166 4.40 18.72 6.30
CA PHE A 166 3.30 19.55 5.81
C PHE A 166 2.82 20.47 6.91
N ARG A 167 2.58 21.75 6.60
CA ARG A 167 2.17 22.77 7.56
C ARG A 167 0.95 23.53 7.08
N TRP A 168 0.08 23.82 8.03
CA TRP A 168 -1.13 24.65 7.85
C TRP A 168 -1.20 25.66 8.99
N ALA A 169 -1.34 26.94 8.65
CA ALA A 169 -1.47 28.00 9.62
C ALA A 169 -2.83 27.95 10.36
N SER A 170 -3.87 27.46 9.66
CA SER A 170 -5.20 27.30 10.24
C SER A 170 -5.80 25.94 9.89
N PHE A 171 -5.75 25.01 10.84
CA PHE A 171 -6.34 23.69 10.69
C PHE A 171 -7.03 23.26 12.00
N THR A 172 -8.27 23.71 12.17
CA THR A 172 -9.09 23.49 13.37
C THR A 172 -10.02 22.27 13.24
N GLY A 173 -10.69 21.88 14.32
CA GLY A 173 -11.72 20.83 14.34
C GLY A 173 -11.19 19.44 14.62
N PHE A 174 -9.89 19.29 14.92
CA PHE A 174 -9.26 18.02 15.29
C PHE A 174 -8.25 18.27 16.41
N ASP A 175 -8.22 17.38 17.40
CA ASP A 175 -7.30 17.45 18.53
C ASP A 175 -5.83 17.28 18.07
N ASP A 176 -4.90 17.63 18.97
CA ASP A 176 -3.48 17.31 18.79
C ASP A 176 -3.31 15.79 18.61
N ARG A 177 -2.39 15.38 17.74
CA ARG A 177 -2.11 13.97 17.44
C ARG A 177 -3.28 13.16 16.84
N TRP A 178 -4.30 13.85 16.31
CA TRP A 178 -5.49 13.17 15.77
C TRP A 178 -5.16 12.25 14.59
N PHE A 179 -4.26 12.70 13.72
CA PHE A 179 -3.85 11.98 12.51
C PHE A 179 -2.58 11.13 12.68
N GLU A 180 -1.93 11.15 13.84
CA GLU A 180 -0.74 10.34 14.12
C GLU A 180 -1.04 8.84 13.97
N ALA A 181 -0.19 8.08 13.23
CA ALA A 181 -0.43 6.73 12.78
C ALA A 181 -1.65 6.55 11.85
N GLY A 182 -2.14 7.64 11.27
CA GLY A 182 -3.19 7.65 10.27
C GLY A 182 -2.65 7.63 8.84
N ARG A 183 -3.56 7.70 7.89
CA ARG A 183 -3.24 7.69 6.47
C ARG A 183 -3.26 9.10 5.88
N PHE A 184 -2.25 9.40 5.11
CA PHE A 184 -2.12 10.61 4.31
C PHE A 184 -2.25 10.20 2.85
N THR A 185 -3.18 10.81 2.11
CA THR A 185 -3.41 10.52 0.69
C THR A 185 -3.37 11.82 -0.10
N VAL A 186 -2.60 11.88 -1.16
CA VAL A 186 -2.60 13.02 -2.09
C VAL A 186 -3.73 12.84 -3.09
N LEU A 187 -4.58 13.84 -3.25
CA LEU A 187 -5.75 13.79 -4.12
C LEU A 187 -5.52 14.48 -5.46
N THR A 188 -4.66 15.49 -5.50
CA THR A 188 -4.41 16.29 -6.72
C THR A 188 -2.91 16.50 -6.95
N GLY A 189 -2.53 17.00 -8.13
CA GLY A 189 -1.14 17.27 -8.47
C GLY A 189 -0.36 16.05 -8.96
N ALA A 190 0.95 16.20 -9.10
CA ALA A 190 1.85 15.16 -9.62
C ALA A 190 1.89 13.90 -8.73
N ALA A 191 1.68 14.07 -7.43
CA ALA A 191 1.66 12.99 -6.44
C ALA A 191 0.25 12.38 -6.22
N ALA A 192 -0.76 12.73 -7.03
CA ALA A 192 -2.12 12.23 -6.86
C ALA A 192 -2.16 10.69 -6.80
N GLY A 193 -2.91 10.15 -5.83
CA GLY A 193 -3.02 8.71 -5.56
C GLY A 193 -1.93 8.15 -4.64
N LEU A 194 -0.83 8.87 -4.38
CA LEU A 194 0.18 8.42 -3.43
C LEU A 194 -0.34 8.45 -2.00
N VAL A 195 0.06 7.44 -1.24
CA VAL A 195 -0.36 7.24 0.15
C VAL A 195 0.88 7.12 1.03
N ALA A 196 0.82 7.75 2.20
CA ALA A 196 1.86 7.62 3.23
C ALA A 196 1.23 7.49 4.62
N VAL A 197 2.02 7.05 5.58
CA VAL A 197 1.62 6.96 6.99
C VAL A 197 2.11 8.19 7.74
N VAL A 198 1.23 8.80 8.52
CA VAL A 198 1.56 9.94 9.37
C VAL A 198 2.41 9.46 10.55
N LYS A 199 3.62 9.98 10.67
CA LYS A 199 4.54 9.74 11.78
C LYS A 199 4.22 10.61 12.98
N GLY A 200 3.95 11.87 12.73
CA GLY A 200 3.66 12.86 13.77
C GLY A 200 2.63 13.86 13.32
N ASP A 201 1.79 14.28 14.23
CA ASP A 201 0.78 15.30 14.04
C ASP A 201 0.81 16.22 15.26
N ARG A 202 1.10 17.50 15.07
CA ARG A 202 1.23 18.48 16.14
C ARG A 202 0.38 19.71 15.85
N LEU A 203 -0.47 20.04 16.80
CA LEU A 203 -1.24 21.27 16.82
C LEU A 203 -0.61 22.25 17.81
N SER A 204 -0.32 23.46 17.35
CA SER A 204 0.26 24.54 18.15
C SER A 204 -0.42 25.88 17.84
N ALA A 205 -0.03 26.94 18.55
CA ALA A 205 -0.49 28.29 18.24
C ALA A 205 -0.08 28.76 16.83
N ALA A 206 0.99 28.18 16.25
CA ALA A 206 1.47 28.48 14.91
C ALA A 206 0.75 27.67 13.82
N GLY A 207 -0.22 26.83 14.18
CA GLY A 207 -0.94 25.95 13.27
C GLY A 207 -0.66 24.48 13.47
N ARG A 208 -0.98 23.69 12.45
CA ARG A 208 -0.79 22.23 12.47
C ARG A 208 0.40 21.82 11.61
N THR A 209 1.22 20.92 12.13
CA THR A 209 2.33 20.29 11.41
C THR A 209 2.12 18.80 11.38
N VAL A 210 2.15 18.21 10.18
CA VAL A 210 2.05 16.76 9.94
C VAL A 210 3.36 16.30 9.33
N GLU A 211 4.00 15.30 9.93
CA GLU A 211 5.21 14.64 9.44
C GLU A 211 4.88 13.23 8.98
N LEU A 212 5.35 12.82 7.81
CA LEU A 212 5.21 11.46 7.31
C LEU A 212 6.41 10.60 7.73
N TRP A 213 6.26 9.26 7.75
CA TRP A 213 7.38 8.36 8.00
C TRP A 213 8.44 8.45 6.90
N GLU A 214 7.99 8.54 5.65
CA GLU A 214 8.85 8.64 4.46
C GLU A 214 8.41 9.83 3.61
N ALA A 215 9.34 10.40 2.87
CA ALA A 215 9.01 11.41 1.87
C ALA A 215 8.18 10.78 0.75
N LEU A 216 7.24 11.55 0.21
CA LEU A 216 6.51 11.12 -0.98
C LEU A 216 7.47 11.06 -2.18
N ARG A 217 7.31 10.03 -2.99
CA ARG A 217 8.18 9.77 -4.15
C ARG A 217 7.86 10.66 -5.37
N ALA A 218 6.86 11.52 -5.27
CA ALA A 218 6.55 12.54 -6.27
C ALA A 218 6.35 13.89 -5.59
N PRO A 219 6.63 15.01 -6.29
CA PRO A 219 6.54 16.34 -5.70
C PRO A 219 5.07 16.70 -5.37
N VAL A 220 4.90 17.28 -4.19
CA VAL A 220 3.67 17.94 -3.75
C VAL A 220 3.98 19.42 -3.62
N VAL A 221 3.10 20.25 -4.15
CA VAL A 221 3.26 21.72 -4.10
C VAL A 221 2.12 22.37 -3.32
N PRO A 222 2.33 23.60 -2.79
CA PRO A 222 1.25 24.36 -2.20
C PRO A 222 0.06 24.48 -3.17
N GLY A 223 -1.15 24.24 -2.66
CA GLY A 223 -2.38 24.17 -3.45
C GLY A 223 -2.86 22.76 -3.79
N ASP A 224 -1.96 21.75 -3.80
CA ASP A 224 -2.39 20.35 -3.94
C ASP A 224 -3.30 19.95 -2.77
N VAL A 225 -4.33 19.20 -3.07
CA VAL A 225 -5.28 18.74 -2.06
C VAL A 225 -4.83 17.39 -1.52
N VAL A 226 -4.83 17.28 -0.20
CA VAL A 226 -4.50 16.06 0.52
C VAL A 226 -5.62 15.66 1.45
N ARG A 227 -5.77 14.36 1.69
CA ARG A 227 -6.68 13.77 2.68
C ARG A 227 -5.88 13.22 3.82
N LEU A 228 -6.27 13.58 5.02
CA LEU A 228 -5.77 13.06 6.29
C LEU A 228 -6.88 12.21 6.91
N GLU A 229 -6.56 11.00 7.30
CA GLU A 229 -7.47 10.12 8.02
C GLU A 229 -6.98 9.92 9.45
N ALA A 230 -7.91 9.85 10.41
CA ALA A 230 -7.61 9.67 11.81
C ALA A 230 -6.67 8.47 12.04
N GLY A 231 -5.72 8.62 12.94
CA GLY A 231 -4.77 7.57 13.25
C GLY A 231 -5.20 6.69 14.44
N CYS A 232 -4.66 5.47 14.48
CA CYS A 232 -4.91 4.50 15.55
C CYS A 232 -3.59 3.91 16.03
N ASP A 233 -3.28 4.10 17.31
CA ASP A 233 -2.09 3.57 17.98
C ASP A 233 -2.24 2.12 18.43
N LYS A 234 -3.34 1.47 18.07
CA LYS A 234 -3.67 0.07 18.37
C LYS A 234 -3.93 -0.22 19.85
N ARG A 235 -4.09 0.81 20.69
CA ARG A 235 -4.38 0.67 22.12
C ARG A 235 -5.88 0.54 22.37
N PRO A 236 -6.29 -0.17 23.44
CA PRO A 236 -7.70 -0.32 23.83
C PRO A 236 -8.36 1.02 24.19
N GLU A 237 -7.63 1.94 24.82
CA GLU A 237 -8.12 3.27 25.22
C GLU A 237 -8.49 4.09 23.99
N THR A 238 -7.62 4.13 22.99
CA THR A 238 -7.86 4.84 21.73
C THR A 238 -9.06 4.25 20.99
N CYS A 239 -9.17 2.93 20.95
CA CYS A 239 -10.32 2.26 20.35
C CYS A 239 -11.63 2.61 21.05
N ARG A 240 -11.61 2.70 22.40
CA ARG A 240 -12.78 3.03 23.23
C ARG A 240 -13.15 4.50 23.13
N LEU A 241 -12.17 5.41 23.32
CA LEU A 241 -12.45 6.84 23.54
C LEU A 241 -12.53 7.62 22.24
N LYS A 242 -11.64 7.33 21.27
CA LYS A 242 -11.57 8.05 19.99
C LYS A 242 -12.56 7.50 18.98
N PHE A 243 -12.67 6.17 18.88
CA PHE A 243 -13.47 5.51 17.84
C PHE A 243 -14.79 4.91 18.38
N LEU A 244 -15.01 4.89 19.71
CA LEU A 244 -16.18 4.26 20.34
C LEU A 244 -16.42 2.82 19.84
N ASN A 245 -15.35 2.10 19.54
CA ASN A 245 -15.39 0.84 18.79
C ASN A 245 -14.72 -0.34 19.53
N PHE A 246 -14.71 -0.31 20.84
CA PHE A 246 -14.03 -1.33 21.66
C PHE A 246 -14.56 -2.74 21.44
N VAL A 247 -15.82 -2.90 21.05
CA VAL A 247 -16.43 -4.20 20.70
C VAL A 247 -15.66 -4.93 19.60
N ASN A 248 -15.09 -4.17 18.67
CA ASN A 248 -14.30 -4.70 17.55
C ASN A 248 -12.79 -4.69 17.82
N PHE A 249 -12.37 -4.42 19.06
CA PHE A 249 -10.96 -4.47 19.43
C PHE A 249 -10.41 -5.89 19.28
N ARG A 250 -9.32 -6.05 18.53
CA ARG A 250 -8.71 -7.34 18.17
C ARG A 250 -7.35 -7.57 18.85
N GLY A 251 -7.12 -6.93 19.96
CA GLY A 251 -5.96 -7.15 20.83
C GLY A 251 -6.34 -7.87 22.12
N PHE A 252 -5.34 -8.18 22.91
CA PHE A 252 -5.46 -8.87 24.20
C PHE A 252 -4.74 -8.05 25.27
N PRO A 253 -5.34 -6.95 25.79
CA PRO A 253 -4.64 -5.99 26.64
C PRO A 253 -4.14 -6.60 27.95
N HIS A 254 -4.76 -7.69 28.40
CA HIS A 254 -4.43 -8.38 29.65
C HIS A 254 -3.48 -9.56 29.48
N VAL A 255 -2.94 -9.81 28.28
CA VAL A 255 -1.89 -10.83 28.13
C VAL A 255 -0.66 -10.40 28.90
N PRO A 256 -0.08 -11.27 29.76
CA PRO A 256 1.14 -10.99 30.48
C PRO A 256 2.28 -10.54 29.55
N GLY A 257 3.05 -9.54 29.97
CA GLY A 257 4.24 -9.12 29.24
C GLY A 257 5.43 -10.03 29.53
N GLU A 258 6.54 -9.80 28.80
CA GLU A 258 7.80 -10.53 29.03
C GLU A 258 8.31 -10.35 30.47
N ASP A 259 8.11 -9.18 31.05
CA ASP A 259 8.48 -8.91 32.45
C ASP A 259 7.80 -9.86 33.43
N TRP A 260 6.58 -10.32 33.14
CA TRP A 260 5.86 -11.28 33.95
C TRP A 260 6.47 -12.70 33.84
N LEU A 261 7.00 -13.08 32.71
CA LEU A 261 7.65 -14.39 32.51
C LEU A 261 8.99 -14.50 33.26
N THR A 262 9.62 -13.38 33.56
CA THR A 262 10.87 -13.29 34.33
C THR A 262 10.63 -13.03 35.83
N ALA A 263 9.41 -12.64 36.22
CA ALA A 263 9.03 -12.44 37.60
C ALA A 263 8.85 -13.78 38.31
N TYR A 264 9.63 -14.01 39.37
CA TYR A 264 9.41 -15.17 40.25
C TYR A 264 8.55 -14.77 41.44
N PRO A 265 7.74 -15.69 41.97
CA PRO A 265 6.95 -15.43 43.16
C PRO A 265 7.82 -15.03 44.35
N VAL A 266 7.54 -13.89 44.98
CA VAL A 266 8.18 -13.47 46.21
C VAL A 266 7.33 -13.90 47.39
N SER A 267 7.97 -14.42 48.47
CA SER A 267 7.26 -14.92 49.64
C SER A 267 6.51 -13.84 50.42
N ASP A 268 6.89 -12.58 50.23
CA ASP A 268 6.30 -11.41 50.90
C ASP A 268 5.08 -10.83 50.16
N GLY A 269 4.72 -11.39 48.99
CA GLY A 269 3.58 -10.97 48.18
C GLY A 269 2.27 -11.65 48.57
N ARG A 270 1.14 -10.97 48.38
CA ARG A 270 -0.18 -11.61 48.43
C ARG A 270 -0.31 -12.47 47.15
N ASN A 271 -0.12 -13.78 47.31
CA ASN A 271 -0.34 -14.75 46.22
C ASN A 271 -1.80 -15.24 46.26
N ASP A 272 -2.76 -14.32 46.09
CA ASP A 272 -4.19 -14.58 46.19
C ASP A 272 -4.88 -14.83 44.82
N GLY A 273 -4.08 -14.94 43.75
CA GLY A 273 -4.60 -15.12 42.37
C GLY A 273 -5.19 -13.87 41.75
N GLY A 274 -5.08 -12.70 42.40
CA GLY A 274 -5.48 -11.41 41.86
C GLY A 274 -4.60 -10.94 40.68
N SER A 275 -5.02 -9.83 40.05
CA SER A 275 -4.26 -9.22 38.96
C SER A 275 -2.88 -8.77 39.42
N LEU A 276 -1.82 -9.23 38.75
CA LEU A 276 -0.44 -8.77 38.99
C LEU A 276 -0.12 -7.47 38.21
N SER A 277 -1.05 -7.00 37.37
CA SER A 277 -0.99 -5.70 36.71
C SER A 277 -1.96 -4.77 37.42
N GLY A 278 -1.44 -3.94 38.29
CA GLY A 278 -2.20 -2.85 38.94
C GLY A 278 -2.55 -1.74 37.93
#